data_a522d1ee0be7423b9d9669446c93f035
#
_entry.id   a522d1ee0be7423b9d9669446c93f035
#
_cell.length_a   1.000
_cell.length_b   1.000
_cell.length_c   1.000
_cell.angle_alpha   90.00
_cell.angle_beta   90.00
_cell.angle_gamma   90.00
#
_symmetry.space_group_name_H-M   'P 1'
#
loop_
_entity.id
_entity.type
_entity.pdbx_description
1 polymer ?
#
loop_
_entity_poly.entity_id
_entity_poly.type
_entity_poly.pdbx_seq_one_letter_code
_entity_poly.pdbx_strand_id
1 'polypeptide(L)'
;MHPLIAEYVDVAERWCECMEASDVEGASALVDRSEACLAAIRGAGEEAAVLDLVHHDSDAVRLFAAAVLKERSPAAALAVYDELASSPIPFVAMSGTFLAEDIRGSERA
;
A
#
# COMPACT_ATOMS: atom_id res chain seq x y z
N MET A 1 19.02 -0.74 -2.79
CA MET A 1 17.78 -0.23 -2.17
C MET A 1 18.07 0.22 -0.75
N HIS A 2 17.55 1.38 -0.37
CA HIS A 2 17.68 1.89 1.01
C HIS A 2 17.09 0.89 2.00
N PRO A 3 17.77 0.62 3.15
CA PRO A 3 17.27 -0.37 4.13
C PRO A 3 15.85 -0.14 4.62
N LEU A 4 15.43 1.12 4.81
CA LEU A 4 14.07 1.44 5.24
C LEU A 4 13.05 1.12 4.14
N ILE A 5 13.41 1.31 2.88
CA ILE A 5 12.53 0.96 1.75
C ILE A 5 12.40 -0.55 1.64
N ALA A 6 13.51 -1.29 1.80
CA ALA A 6 13.48 -2.75 1.81
C ALA A 6 12.59 -3.29 2.95
N GLU A 7 12.65 -2.67 4.12
CA GLU A 7 11.77 -3.03 5.25
C GLU A 7 10.31 -2.78 4.92
N TYR A 8 10.00 -1.64 4.30
CA TYR A 8 8.64 -1.29 3.91
C TYR A 8 8.06 -2.31 2.92
N VAL A 9 8.86 -2.72 1.93
CA VAL A 9 8.50 -3.77 0.97
C VAL A 9 8.22 -5.10 1.68
N ASP A 10 9.11 -5.51 2.60
CA ASP A 10 8.96 -6.75 3.35
C ASP A 10 7.68 -6.74 4.19
N VAL A 11 7.39 -5.63 4.87
CA VAL A 11 6.17 -5.47 5.68
C VAL A 11 4.91 -5.63 4.83
N ALA A 12 4.87 -5.01 3.65
CA ALA A 12 3.73 -5.11 2.75
C ALA A 12 3.48 -6.55 2.29
N GLU A 13 4.54 -7.27 1.94
CA GLU A 13 4.43 -8.67 1.51
C GLU A 13 4.02 -9.60 2.64
N ARG A 14 4.53 -9.38 3.84
CA ARG A 14 4.14 -10.16 5.04
C ARG A 14 2.68 -9.88 5.43
N TRP A 15 2.23 -8.64 5.30
CA TRP A 15 0.82 -8.30 5.52
C TRP A 15 -0.09 -9.14 4.62
N CYS A 16 0.25 -9.24 3.36
CA CYS A 16 -0.53 -10.04 2.40
C CYS A 16 -0.56 -11.52 2.81
N GLU A 17 0.58 -12.08 3.24
CA GLU A 17 0.66 -13.46 3.72
C GLU A 17 -0.24 -13.67 4.95
N CYS A 18 -0.23 -12.72 5.90
CA CYS A 18 -1.10 -12.78 7.07
C CYS A 18 -2.57 -12.75 6.68
N MET A 19 -2.96 -11.90 5.74
CA MET A 19 -4.34 -11.82 5.27
C MET A 19 -4.78 -13.12 4.60
N GLU A 20 -3.93 -13.72 3.79
CA GLU A 20 -4.21 -15.02 3.15
C GLU A 20 -4.34 -16.15 4.18
N ALA A 21 -3.60 -16.07 5.28
CA ALA A 21 -3.66 -17.04 6.38
C ALA A 21 -4.76 -16.73 7.41
N SER A 22 -5.53 -15.68 7.21
CA SER A 22 -6.54 -15.18 8.16
C SER A 22 -5.94 -14.81 9.51
N ASP A 23 -4.68 -14.40 9.53
CA ASP A 23 -3.98 -13.93 10.74
C ASP A 23 -4.20 -12.42 10.90
N VAL A 24 -5.34 -12.06 11.48
CA VAL A 24 -5.75 -10.65 11.64
C VAL A 24 -4.83 -9.90 12.60
N GLU A 25 -4.40 -10.55 13.68
CA GLU A 25 -3.49 -9.93 14.65
C GLU A 25 -2.12 -9.64 14.03
N GLY A 26 -1.57 -10.60 13.28
CA GLY A 26 -0.32 -10.42 12.56
C GLY A 26 -0.42 -9.31 11.51
N ALA A 27 -1.51 -9.29 10.75
CA ALA A 27 -1.75 -8.26 9.75
C ALA A 27 -1.82 -6.87 10.38
N SER A 28 -2.54 -6.73 11.50
CA SER A 28 -2.69 -5.47 12.23
C SER A 28 -1.35 -4.96 12.76
N ALA A 29 -0.53 -5.85 13.32
CA ALA A 29 0.80 -5.49 13.80
C ALA A 29 1.71 -5.00 12.67
N LEU A 30 1.56 -5.58 11.47
CA LEU A 30 2.32 -5.17 10.30
C LEU A 30 1.87 -3.81 9.76
N VAL A 31 0.59 -3.48 9.86
CA VAL A 31 0.10 -2.13 9.52
C VAL A 31 0.74 -1.09 10.43
N ASP A 32 0.76 -1.33 11.74
CA ASP A 32 1.40 -0.43 12.70
C ASP A 32 2.89 -0.27 12.39
N ARG A 33 3.54 -1.38 12.04
CA ARG A 33 4.96 -1.37 11.68
C ARG A 33 5.21 -0.60 10.38
N SER A 34 4.30 -0.70 9.40
CA SER A 34 4.41 0.06 8.15
C SER A 34 4.33 1.57 8.41
N GLU A 35 3.47 1.99 9.33
CA GLU A 35 3.33 3.40 9.70
C GLU A 35 4.59 3.92 10.36
N ALA A 36 5.17 3.16 11.28
CA ALA A 36 6.43 3.52 11.95
C ALA A 36 7.58 3.58 10.94
N CYS A 37 7.64 2.62 10.02
CA CYS A 37 8.63 2.58 8.95
C CYS A 37 8.50 3.79 8.04
N LEU A 38 7.28 4.14 7.64
CA LEU A 38 7.01 5.31 6.80
C LEU A 38 7.46 6.61 7.48
N ALA A 39 7.21 6.75 8.78
CA ALA A 39 7.66 7.90 9.54
C ALA A 39 9.19 8.02 9.50
N ALA A 40 9.92 6.91 9.66
CA ALA A 40 11.37 6.89 9.57
C ALA A 40 11.85 7.23 8.14
N ILE A 41 11.17 6.74 7.12
CA ILE A 41 11.46 7.02 5.71
C ILE A 41 11.31 8.52 5.44
N ARG A 42 10.25 9.13 5.93
CA ARG A 42 10.01 10.58 5.79
C ARG A 42 11.08 11.38 6.51
N GLY A 43 11.47 10.95 7.71
CA GLY A 43 12.55 11.58 8.46
C GLY A 43 13.90 11.50 7.75
N ALA A 44 14.12 10.47 6.96
CA ALA A 44 15.33 10.29 6.17
C ALA A 44 15.27 10.98 4.79
N GLY A 45 14.14 11.61 4.45
CA GLY A 45 13.97 12.27 3.15
C GLY A 45 13.82 11.31 1.97
N GLU A 46 13.36 10.08 2.21
CA GLU A 46 13.28 9.01 1.21
C GLU A 46 11.85 8.72 0.74
N GLU A 47 10.88 9.59 1.01
CA GLU A 47 9.48 9.37 0.61
C GLU A 47 9.30 9.15 -0.89
N ALA A 48 10.08 9.82 -1.72
CA ALA A 48 10.00 9.64 -3.18
C ALA A 48 10.22 8.18 -3.60
N ALA A 49 11.10 7.46 -2.88
CA ALA A 49 11.36 6.05 -3.16
C ALA A 49 10.14 5.17 -2.85
N VAL A 50 9.34 5.54 -1.84
CA VAL A 50 8.07 4.84 -1.54
C VAL A 50 7.07 5.08 -2.65
N LEU A 51 6.94 6.31 -3.14
CA LEU A 51 6.03 6.63 -4.23
C LEU A 51 6.36 5.85 -5.51
N ASP A 52 7.64 5.62 -5.77
CA ASP A 52 8.08 4.81 -6.92
C ASP A 52 7.67 3.33 -6.80
N LEU A 53 7.38 2.85 -5.60
CA LEU A 53 6.94 1.47 -5.37
C LEU A 53 5.57 1.15 -5.99
N VAL A 54 4.83 2.15 -6.46
CA VAL A 54 3.58 1.90 -7.22
C VAL A 54 3.85 1.17 -8.54
N HIS A 55 5.10 1.13 -8.96
CA HIS A 55 5.56 0.39 -10.16
C HIS A 55 6.24 -0.94 -9.81
N HIS A 56 6.24 -1.33 -8.54
CA HIS A 56 6.85 -2.58 -8.09
C HIS A 56 6.10 -3.81 -8.65
N ASP A 57 6.79 -4.94 -8.80
CA ASP A 57 6.19 -6.17 -9.32
C ASP A 57 5.17 -6.78 -8.38
N SER A 58 5.31 -6.56 -7.07
CA SER A 58 4.37 -7.09 -6.06
C SER A 58 3.15 -6.19 -5.92
N ASP A 59 1.96 -6.75 -6.13
CA ASP A 59 0.71 -6.02 -5.97
C ASP A 59 0.47 -5.58 -4.52
N ALA A 60 0.91 -6.38 -3.54
CA ALA A 60 0.82 -6.00 -2.12
C ALA A 60 1.66 -4.75 -1.83
N VAL A 61 2.88 -4.66 -2.38
CA VAL A 61 3.74 -3.49 -2.26
C VAL A 61 3.11 -2.27 -2.93
N ARG A 62 2.55 -2.45 -4.12
CA ARG A 62 1.84 -1.39 -4.85
C ARG A 62 0.66 -0.85 -4.05
N LEU A 63 -0.08 -1.73 -3.37
CA LEU A 63 -1.21 -1.34 -2.54
C LEU A 63 -0.78 -0.41 -1.40
N PHE A 64 0.31 -0.75 -0.71
CA PHE A 64 0.85 0.07 0.38
C PHE A 64 1.38 1.40 -0.13
N ALA A 65 2.10 1.39 -1.25
CA ALA A 65 2.63 2.61 -1.86
C ALA A 65 1.52 3.54 -2.34
N ALA A 66 0.43 2.99 -2.87
CA ALA A 66 -0.72 3.77 -3.32
C ALA A 66 -1.39 4.54 -2.18
N ALA A 67 -1.39 4.00 -0.96
CA ALA A 67 -1.91 4.68 0.21
C ALA A 67 -1.11 5.95 0.53
N VAL A 68 0.20 5.91 0.34
CA VAL A 68 1.08 7.08 0.50
C VAL A 68 0.85 8.08 -0.64
N LEU A 69 0.74 7.58 -1.87
CA LEU A 69 0.48 8.41 -3.04
C LEU A 69 -0.85 9.15 -2.93
N LYS A 70 -1.87 8.54 -2.32
CA LYS A 70 -3.19 9.16 -2.11
C LYS A 70 -3.09 10.49 -1.36
N GLU A 71 -2.17 10.61 -0.43
CA GLU A 71 -1.96 11.84 0.34
C GLU A 71 -1.48 12.99 -0.55
N ARG A 72 -0.80 12.66 -1.65
CA ARG A 72 -0.24 13.64 -2.60
C ARG A 72 -1.16 13.87 -3.78
N SER A 73 -1.72 12.80 -4.32
CA SER A 73 -2.55 12.84 -5.52
C SER A 73 -3.60 11.71 -5.47
N PRO A 74 -4.82 12.00 -4.99
CA PRO A 74 -5.90 11.00 -5.01
C PRO A 74 -6.17 10.45 -6.41
N ALA A 75 -6.08 11.28 -7.45
CA ALA A 75 -6.31 10.83 -8.83
C ALA A 75 -5.26 9.80 -9.28
N ALA A 76 -3.98 10.02 -8.94
CA ALA A 76 -2.93 9.06 -9.27
C ALA A 76 -3.09 7.75 -8.49
N ALA A 77 -3.47 7.84 -7.21
CA ALA A 77 -3.73 6.66 -6.38
C ALA A 77 -4.94 5.88 -6.91
N LEU A 78 -5.99 6.57 -7.36
CA LEU A 78 -7.16 5.93 -7.95
C LEU A 78 -6.80 5.06 -9.15
N ALA A 79 -5.93 5.55 -10.03
CA ALA A 79 -5.46 4.78 -11.18
C ALA A 79 -4.76 3.48 -10.74
N VAL A 80 -3.92 3.54 -9.69
CA VAL A 80 -3.25 2.35 -9.14
C VAL A 80 -4.26 1.38 -8.54
N TYR A 81 -5.20 1.88 -7.75
CA TYR A 81 -6.24 1.04 -7.14
C TYR A 81 -7.12 0.36 -8.20
N ASP A 82 -7.47 1.05 -9.28
CA ASP A 82 -8.23 0.45 -10.38
C ASP A 82 -7.46 -0.70 -11.05
N GLU A 83 -6.15 -0.56 -11.21
CA GLU A 83 -5.31 -1.66 -11.70
C GLU A 83 -5.30 -2.82 -10.70
N LEU A 84 -5.15 -2.53 -9.41
CA LEU A 84 -5.11 -3.55 -8.36
C LEU A 84 -6.42 -4.28 -8.18
N ALA A 85 -7.56 -3.68 -8.58
CA ALA A 85 -8.86 -4.34 -8.55
C ALA A 85 -8.89 -5.60 -9.44
N SER A 86 -7.99 -5.70 -10.41
CA SER A 86 -7.83 -6.87 -11.28
C SER A 86 -6.71 -7.81 -10.83
N SER A 87 -6.15 -7.62 -9.64
CA SER A 87 -5.08 -8.46 -9.11
C SER A 87 -5.53 -9.91 -8.95
N PRO A 88 -4.66 -10.90 -9.24
CA PRO A 88 -4.96 -12.31 -8.96
C PRO A 88 -4.96 -12.63 -7.46
N ILE A 89 -4.50 -11.72 -6.60
CA ILE A 89 -4.50 -11.90 -5.15
C ILE A 89 -5.84 -11.35 -4.60
N PRO A 90 -6.75 -12.21 -4.09
CA PRO A 90 -8.10 -11.78 -3.71
C PRO A 90 -8.16 -10.60 -2.73
N PHE A 91 -7.33 -10.59 -1.70
CA PHE A 91 -7.34 -9.50 -0.73
C PHE A 91 -6.84 -8.19 -1.34
N VAL A 92 -5.90 -8.24 -2.26
CA VAL A 92 -5.41 -7.05 -2.96
C VAL A 92 -6.49 -6.52 -3.89
N ALA A 93 -7.14 -7.40 -4.65
CA ALA A 93 -8.23 -7.02 -5.57
C ALA A 93 -9.40 -6.38 -4.80
N MET A 94 -9.79 -6.98 -3.70
CA MET A 94 -10.86 -6.45 -2.85
C MET A 94 -10.50 -5.08 -2.26
N SER A 95 -9.27 -4.95 -1.76
CA SER A 95 -8.78 -3.69 -1.20
C SER A 95 -8.71 -2.60 -2.27
N GLY A 96 -8.21 -2.93 -3.47
CA GLY A 96 -8.14 -2.00 -4.59
C GLY A 96 -9.52 -1.49 -4.99
N THR A 97 -10.50 -2.39 -5.10
CA THR A 97 -11.88 -2.04 -5.41
C THR A 97 -12.47 -1.11 -4.35
N PHE A 98 -12.34 -1.48 -3.08
CA PHE A 98 -12.87 -0.70 -1.97
C PHE A 98 -12.25 0.70 -1.90
N LEU A 99 -10.92 0.78 -2.01
CA LEU A 99 -10.20 2.05 -1.90
C LEU A 99 -10.46 2.96 -3.11
N ALA A 100 -10.64 2.39 -4.30
CA ALA A 100 -11.05 3.16 -5.48
C ALA A 100 -12.44 3.75 -5.29
N GLU A 101 -13.40 2.97 -4.77
CA GLU A 101 -14.75 3.43 -4.48
C GLU A 101 -14.75 4.55 -3.43
N ASP A 102 -13.90 4.42 -2.41
CA ASP A 102 -13.76 5.42 -1.35
C ASP A 102 -13.30 6.77 -1.93
N ILE A 103 -12.32 6.77 -2.82
CA ILE A 103 -11.85 7.99 -3.48
C ILE A 103 -12.97 8.59 -4.34
N ARG A 104 -13.67 7.78 -5.14
CA ARG A 104 -14.78 8.23 -5.99
C ARG A 104 -15.92 8.83 -5.16
N GLY A 105 -16.21 8.20 -4.03
CA GLY A 105 -17.22 8.71 -3.11
C GLY A 105 -16.85 10.09 -2.54
N SER A 106 -15.59 10.29 -2.17
CA SER A 106 -15.09 11.57 -1.68
C SER A 106 -15.17 12.67 -2.75
N GLU A 107 -14.89 12.33 -3.99
CA GLU A 107 -14.94 13.29 -5.11
C GLU A 107 -16.37 13.74 -5.43
N ARG A 108 -17.36 12.90 -5.13
CA ARG A 108 -18.79 13.22 -5.35
C ARG A 108 -19.41 14.06 -4.23
N ALA A 109 -18.74 14.09 -3.08
CA ALA A 109 -19.27 14.75 -1.88
C ALA A 109 -19.17 16.30 -1.92
#